data_a839be11528f0c9f62be943cce773f92
#
_entry.id   a839be11528f0c9f62be943cce773f92
#
_cell.length_a   1.000
_cell.length_b   1.000
_cell.length_c   1.000
_cell.angle_alpha   90.00
_cell.angle_beta   90.00
_cell.angle_gamma   90.00
#
_symmetry.space_group_name_H-M   'P 1'
#
loop_
_entity.id
_entity.type
_entity.pdbx_description
1 polymer ?
#
loop_
_entity_poly.entity_id
_entity_poly.type
_entity_poly.pdbx_seq_one_letter_code
_entity_poly.pdbx_strand_id
1 'polypeptide(L)'
;MAGRVAGKLALVTGAAQGLGAAHCQALAREGAKVLCTDINLDGAQETVTAINAECGAGTAFAARHDVTSPEDWDAAIELARDALGGLSVLVNNAGVGVRGNIETCTLEEWRRGFAINVESVFLGCQKALPLMKDNQPGSIVNISSIAGLIASDTMPGYNASKAAVWMLSKSVALYAAKMGWNIRCNSVHPTFVDTPILDGMVRSTGREKSVIMDKLARQIPLKRVGAPREIADGVLFLASDESSFMTGAELKLDGGISAL
;
A
#
# COMPACT_ATOMS: atom_id res chain seq x y z
N MET A 1 19.88 18.81 5.07
CA MET A 1 19.94 17.43 5.64
C MET A 1 19.51 16.47 4.54
N ALA A 2 20.08 15.27 4.46
CA ALA A 2 19.60 14.24 3.54
C ALA A 2 18.16 13.84 3.94
N GLY A 3 17.29 13.53 2.96
CA GLY A 3 15.93 13.06 3.24
C GLY A 3 15.91 11.72 3.97
N ARG A 4 14.81 11.40 4.65
CA ARG A 4 14.64 10.20 5.52
C ARG A 4 14.82 8.87 4.79
N VAL A 5 14.63 8.85 3.47
CA VAL A 5 14.81 7.69 2.58
C VAL A 5 15.75 8.02 1.40
N ALA A 6 16.72 8.92 1.63
CA ALA A 6 17.70 9.30 0.61
C ALA A 6 18.44 8.09 0.07
N GLY A 7 18.45 7.94 -1.26
CA GLY A 7 19.11 6.82 -1.95
C GLY A 7 18.33 5.50 -1.93
N LYS A 8 17.15 5.41 -1.29
CA LYS A 8 16.30 4.22 -1.38
C LYS A 8 15.63 4.13 -2.77
N LEU A 9 15.40 2.91 -3.22
CA LEU A 9 14.83 2.56 -4.51
C LEU A 9 13.48 1.88 -4.26
N ALA A 10 12.38 2.58 -4.57
CA ALA A 10 11.04 2.17 -4.14
C ALA A 10 10.16 1.76 -5.32
N LEU A 11 9.39 0.68 -5.18
CA LEU A 11 8.28 0.30 -6.03
C LEU A 11 6.98 0.40 -5.24
N VAL A 12 6.00 1.12 -5.80
CA VAL A 12 4.68 1.31 -5.19
C VAL A 12 3.60 0.85 -6.17
N THR A 13 2.74 -0.08 -5.76
CA THR A 13 1.61 -0.54 -6.58
C THR A 13 0.33 0.25 -6.30
N GLY A 14 -0.55 0.37 -7.31
CA GLY A 14 -1.77 1.18 -7.18
C GLY A 14 -1.46 2.68 -7.07
N ALA A 15 -0.47 3.16 -7.82
CA ALA A 15 0.14 4.48 -7.69
C ALA A 15 -0.57 5.59 -8.50
N ALA A 16 -1.63 5.26 -9.27
CA ALA A 16 -2.34 6.24 -10.09
C ALA A 16 -3.10 7.28 -9.27
N GLN A 17 -3.48 6.98 -8.02
CA GLN A 17 -4.33 7.86 -7.22
C GLN A 17 -4.29 7.51 -5.72
N GLY A 18 -4.96 8.35 -4.91
CA GLY A 18 -5.26 8.05 -3.50
C GLY A 18 -4.00 7.80 -2.65
N LEU A 19 -4.00 6.71 -1.89
CA LEU A 19 -2.88 6.35 -1.01
C LEU A 19 -1.61 6.08 -1.80
N GLY A 20 -1.69 5.34 -2.93
CA GLY A 20 -0.52 5.00 -3.73
C GLY A 20 0.21 6.22 -4.26
N ALA A 21 -0.50 7.18 -4.84
CA ALA A 21 0.07 8.45 -5.27
C ALA A 21 0.70 9.24 -4.09
N ALA A 22 0.02 9.28 -2.93
CA ALA A 22 0.55 9.92 -1.74
C ALA A 22 1.83 9.25 -1.21
N HIS A 23 1.91 7.91 -1.25
CA HIS A 23 3.12 7.17 -0.88
C HIS A 23 4.29 7.50 -1.80
N CYS A 24 4.06 7.50 -3.13
CA CYS A 24 5.07 7.87 -4.11
C CYS A 24 5.61 9.28 -3.87
N GLN A 25 4.73 10.27 -3.66
CA GLN A 25 5.10 11.64 -3.39
C GLN A 25 5.90 11.79 -2.10
N ALA A 26 5.47 11.14 -1.00
CA ALA A 26 6.17 11.20 0.27
C ALA A 26 7.58 10.60 0.20
N LEU A 27 7.72 9.44 -0.44
CA LEU A 27 9.01 8.77 -0.63
C LEU A 27 9.96 9.61 -1.50
N ALA A 28 9.46 10.18 -2.61
CA ALA A 28 10.24 11.00 -3.52
C ALA A 28 10.74 12.30 -2.87
N ARG A 29 9.87 13.02 -2.12
CA ARG A 29 10.24 14.24 -1.37
C ARG A 29 11.36 14.00 -0.38
N GLU A 30 11.43 12.80 0.17
CA GLU A 30 12.45 12.38 1.14
C GLU A 30 13.64 11.65 0.51
N GLY A 31 13.81 11.78 -0.82
CA GLY A 31 15.02 11.43 -1.56
C GLY A 31 15.09 10.00 -2.11
N ALA A 32 13.98 9.27 -2.14
CA ALA A 32 13.92 8.00 -2.87
C ALA A 32 13.73 8.22 -4.37
N LYS A 33 14.23 7.28 -5.19
CA LYS A 33 13.73 7.08 -6.55
C LYS A 33 12.53 6.13 -6.50
N VAL A 34 11.47 6.43 -7.27
CA VAL A 34 10.20 5.73 -7.14
C VAL A 34 9.70 5.20 -8.49
N LEU A 35 9.42 3.90 -8.57
CA LEU A 35 8.65 3.29 -9.64
C LEU A 35 7.17 3.25 -9.22
N CYS A 36 6.35 4.06 -9.87
CA CYS A 36 4.91 4.17 -9.67
C CYS A 36 4.19 3.21 -10.62
N THR A 37 3.59 2.12 -10.12
CA THR A 37 2.93 1.15 -10.98
C THR A 37 1.43 1.09 -10.73
N ASP A 38 0.66 0.98 -11.80
CA ASP A 38 -0.81 0.87 -11.75
C ASP A 38 -1.33 0.17 -13.00
N ILE A 39 -2.52 -0.42 -12.94
CA ILE A 39 -3.24 -0.89 -14.13
C ILE A 39 -3.67 0.29 -15.02
N ASN A 40 -3.93 1.45 -14.40
CA ASN A 40 -4.17 2.74 -15.06
C ASN A 40 -2.82 3.47 -15.26
N LEU A 41 -2.17 3.21 -16.38
CA LEU A 41 -0.89 3.83 -16.72
C LEU A 41 -0.96 5.36 -16.78
N ASP A 42 -2.04 5.92 -17.32
CA ASP A 42 -2.18 7.38 -17.47
C ASP A 42 -2.19 8.07 -16.10
N GLY A 43 -2.94 7.54 -15.14
CA GLY A 43 -2.94 8.05 -13.78
C GLY A 43 -1.60 7.89 -13.06
N ALA A 44 -0.88 6.78 -13.29
CA ALA A 44 0.48 6.60 -12.79
C ALA A 44 1.44 7.64 -13.40
N GLN A 45 1.28 7.95 -14.68
CA GLN A 45 2.07 8.97 -15.38
C GLN A 45 1.78 10.39 -14.86
N GLU A 46 0.52 10.71 -14.51
CA GLU A 46 0.17 11.97 -13.84
C GLU A 46 0.89 12.10 -12.49
N THR A 47 0.89 11.03 -11.69
CA THR A 47 1.62 10.98 -10.42
C THR A 47 3.13 11.22 -10.63
N VAL A 48 3.74 10.57 -11.60
CA VAL A 48 5.16 10.72 -11.95
C VAL A 48 5.47 12.13 -12.44
N THR A 49 4.60 12.71 -13.26
CA THR A 49 4.76 14.08 -13.76
C THR A 49 4.80 15.08 -12.62
N ALA A 50 3.88 14.95 -11.66
CA ALA A 50 3.84 15.82 -10.47
C ALA A 50 5.11 15.64 -9.61
N ILE A 51 5.57 14.40 -9.39
CA ILE A 51 6.78 14.12 -8.61
C ILE A 51 8.01 14.73 -9.30
N ASN A 52 8.19 14.48 -10.59
CA ASN A 52 9.36 14.96 -11.32
C ASN A 52 9.40 16.48 -11.46
N ALA A 53 8.24 17.14 -11.49
CA ALA A 53 8.15 18.61 -11.46
C ALA A 53 8.60 19.17 -10.10
N GLU A 54 8.31 18.48 -9.00
CA GLU A 54 8.64 18.94 -7.64
C GLU A 54 10.05 18.52 -7.19
N CYS A 55 10.43 17.27 -7.45
CA CYS A 55 11.64 16.64 -6.89
C CYS A 55 12.79 16.55 -7.90
N GLY A 56 12.56 16.89 -9.16
CA GLY A 56 13.55 16.82 -10.24
C GLY A 56 13.32 15.64 -11.20
N ALA A 57 13.68 15.85 -12.46
CA ALA A 57 13.54 14.84 -13.52
C ALA A 57 14.29 13.55 -13.17
N GLY A 58 13.69 12.40 -13.46
CA GLY A 58 14.28 11.08 -13.18
C GLY A 58 14.17 10.61 -11.72
N THR A 59 13.40 11.33 -10.89
CA THR A 59 13.08 10.88 -9.52
C THR A 59 12.02 9.79 -9.52
N ALA A 60 11.02 9.86 -10.43
CA ALA A 60 9.96 8.88 -10.55
C ALA A 60 9.79 8.37 -11.99
N PHE A 61 9.30 7.14 -12.11
CA PHE A 61 9.01 6.43 -13.35
C PHE A 61 7.64 5.77 -13.24
N ALA A 62 6.93 5.62 -14.36
CA ALA A 62 5.64 4.96 -14.42
C ALA A 62 5.68 3.66 -15.22
N ALA A 63 4.88 2.67 -14.79
CA ALA A 63 4.63 1.47 -15.58
C ALA A 63 3.20 0.98 -15.42
N ARG A 64 2.63 0.41 -16.51
CA ARG A 64 1.41 -0.37 -16.40
C ARG A 64 1.71 -1.67 -15.66
N HIS A 65 0.87 -2.02 -14.70
CA HIS A 65 1.06 -3.22 -13.89
C HIS A 65 -0.30 -3.73 -13.40
N ASP A 66 -0.73 -4.87 -13.91
CA ASP A 66 -1.79 -5.65 -13.31
C ASP A 66 -1.17 -6.52 -12.21
N VAL A 67 -1.42 -6.18 -10.96
CA VAL A 67 -0.85 -6.88 -9.80
C VAL A 67 -1.32 -8.33 -9.65
N THR A 68 -2.32 -8.77 -10.42
CA THR A 68 -2.78 -10.16 -10.45
C THR A 68 -2.03 -11.01 -11.47
N SER A 69 -1.20 -10.39 -12.35
CA SER A 69 -0.39 -11.06 -13.36
C SER A 69 1.05 -11.30 -12.86
N PRO A 70 1.50 -12.56 -12.76
CA PRO A 70 2.89 -12.86 -12.46
C PRO A 70 3.87 -12.28 -13.49
N GLU A 71 3.47 -12.21 -14.76
CA GLU A 71 4.27 -11.68 -15.86
C GLU A 71 4.46 -10.16 -15.73
N ASP A 72 3.40 -9.42 -15.34
CA ASP A 72 3.49 -7.98 -15.11
C ASP A 72 4.39 -7.69 -13.88
N TRP A 73 4.39 -8.56 -12.86
CA TRP A 73 5.34 -8.47 -11.75
C TRP A 73 6.78 -8.66 -12.22
N ASP A 74 7.07 -9.67 -13.07
CA ASP A 74 8.41 -9.88 -13.61
C ASP A 74 8.88 -8.64 -14.38
N ALA A 75 8.01 -8.07 -15.23
CA ALA A 75 8.32 -6.85 -15.97
C ALA A 75 8.55 -5.64 -15.04
N ALA A 76 7.77 -5.48 -13.97
CA ALA A 76 7.92 -4.39 -13.01
C ALA A 76 9.25 -4.51 -12.23
N ILE A 77 9.67 -5.72 -11.86
CA ILE A 77 10.95 -5.95 -11.17
C ILE A 77 12.14 -5.69 -12.10
N GLU A 78 12.08 -6.11 -13.38
CA GLU A 78 13.11 -5.78 -14.36
C GLU A 78 13.20 -4.27 -14.56
N LEU A 79 12.07 -3.57 -14.71
CA LEU A 79 12.07 -2.11 -14.84
C LEU A 79 12.63 -1.42 -13.57
N ALA A 80 12.36 -1.95 -12.37
CA ALA A 80 12.98 -1.42 -11.15
C ALA A 80 14.50 -1.57 -11.18
N ARG A 81 15.02 -2.70 -11.68
CA ARG A 81 16.46 -2.92 -11.87
C ARG A 81 17.04 -1.89 -12.84
N ASP A 82 16.39 -1.71 -13.99
CA ASP A 82 16.94 -0.89 -15.08
C ASP A 82 16.82 0.63 -14.80
N ALA A 83 15.63 1.08 -14.35
CA ALA A 83 15.35 2.51 -14.19
C ALA A 83 15.81 3.05 -12.82
N LEU A 84 15.69 2.25 -11.75
CA LEU A 84 16.11 2.68 -10.42
C LEU A 84 17.55 2.29 -10.10
N GLY A 85 18.05 1.19 -10.68
CA GLY A 85 19.31 0.56 -10.34
C GLY A 85 19.19 -0.53 -9.27
N GLY A 86 17.97 -0.95 -8.92
CA GLY A 86 17.69 -1.97 -7.91
C GLY A 86 16.36 -1.75 -7.19
N LEU A 87 16.17 -2.43 -6.06
CA LEU A 87 14.96 -2.30 -5.24
C LEU A 87 15.29 -2.48 -3.76
N SER A 88 15.02 -1.48 -2.93
CA SER A 88 15.18 -1.56 -1.47
C SER A 88 13.87 -1.33 -0.69
N VAL A 89 12.84 -0.77 -1.32
CA VAL A 89 11.52 -0.55 -0.71
C VAL A 89 10.43 -1.08 -1.62
N LEU A 90 9.58 -1.97 -1.11
CA LEU A 90 8.36 -2.41 -1.77
C LEU A 90 7.14 -1.94 -0.97
N VAL A 91 6.21 -1.23 -1.62
CA VAL A 91 4.92 -0.87 -1.05
C VAL A 91 3.81 -1.57 -1.82
N ASN A 92 3.29 -2.67 -1.28
CA ASN A 92 2.13 -3.37 -1.79
C ASN A 92 0.87 -2.61 -1.36
N ASN A 93 0.45 -1.63 -2.18
CA ASN A 93 -0.67 -0.76 -1.89
C ASN A 93 -1.91 -1.05 -2.73
N ALA A 94 -1.79 -1.59 -3.92
CA ALA A 94 -2.93 -1.91 -4.78
C ALA A 94 -3.98 -2.73 -4.01
N GLY A 95 -5.25 -2.36 -4.15
CA GLY A 95 -6.33 -3.04 -3.46
C GLY A 95 -7.70 -2.49 -3.82
N VAL A 96 -8.72 -3.30 -3.57
CA VAL A 96 -10.12 -2.98 -3.88
C VAL A 96 -11.04 -3.37 -2.72
N GLY A 97 -12.20 -2.71 -2.65
CA GLY A 97 -13.31 -3.18 -1.83
C GLY A 97 -13.87 -4.51 -2.36
N VAL A 98 -14.40 -5.33 -1.45
CA VAL A 98 -15.15 -6.55 -1.79
C VAL A 98 -16.60 -6.31 -1.39
N ARG A 99 -17.50 -6.42 -2.37
CA ARG A 99 -18.92 -6.09 -2.18
C ARG A 99 -19.70 -7.25 -1.56
N GLY A 100 -20.76 -6.90 -0.85
CA GLY A 100 -21.70 -7.85 -0.26
C GLY A 100 -21.39 -8.24 1.17
N ASN A 101 -22.44 -8.59 1.92
CA ASN A 101 -22.36 -9.21 3.25
C ASN A 101 -22.28 -10.74 3.09
N ILE A 102 -22.41 -11.50 4.19
CA ILE A 102 -22.25 -12.97 4.15
C ILE A 102 -23.31 -13.67 3.27
N GLU A 103 -24.47 -13.08 3.07
CA GLU A 103 -25.54 -13.64 2.24
C GLU A 103 -25.44 -13.22 0.76
N THR A 104 -24.87 -12.04 0.49
CA THR A 104 -24.91 -11.39 -0.83
C THR A 104 -23.55 -11.30 -1.52
N CYS A 105 -22.44 -11.56 -0.82
CA CYS A 105 -21.11 -11.61 -1.43
C CYS A 105 -21.01 -12.84 -2.34
N THR A 106 -20.90 -12.60 -3.64
CA THR A 106 -20.76 -13.69 -4.60
C THR A 106 -19.36 -14.31 -4.53
N LEU A 107 -19.23 -15.57 -4.93
CA LEU A 107 -17.92 -16.23 -4.99
C LEU A 107 -16.99 -15.53 -6.00
N GLU A 108 -17.52 -14.93 -7.04
CA GLU A 108 -16.77 -14.13 -8.00
C GLU A 108 -16.17 -12.87 -7.36
N GLU A 109 -16.98 -12.08 -6.64
CA GLU A 109 -16.50 -10.90 -5.89
C GLU A 109 -15.47 -11.29 -4.82
N TRP A 110 -15.70 -12.38 -4.11
CA TRP A 110 -14.74 -12.94 -3.15
C TRP A 110 -13.40 -13.26 -3.83
N ARG A 111 -13.41 -14.04 -4.91
CA ARG A 111 -12.19 -14.43 -5.64
C ARG A 111 -11.48 -13.23 -6.22
N ARG A 112 -12.20 -12.29 -6.86
CA ARG A 112 -11.63 -11.04 -7.35
C ARG A 112 -10.95 -10.25 -6.23
N GLY A 113 -11.59 -10.15 -5.08
CA GLY A 113 -11.03 -9.48 -3.90
C GLY A 113 -9.75 -10.14 -3.42
N PHE A 114 -9.71 -11.47 -3.35
CA PHE A 114 -8.52 -12.21 -2.93
C PHE A 114 -7.39 -12.12 -3.97
N ALA A 115 -7.67 -12.22 -5.25
CA ALA A 115 -6.66 -12.06 -6.29
C ALA A 115 -5.97 -10.68 -6.19
N ILE A 116 -6.76 -9.60 -6.05
CA ILE A 116 -6.20 -8.24 -6.02
C ILE A 116 -5.61 -7.88 -4.65
N ASN A 117 -6.24 -8.27 -3.53
CA ASN A 117 -5.83 -7.81 -2.20
C ASN A 117 -4.79 -8.73 -1.54
N VAL A 118 -4.74 -10.02 -1.88
CA VAL A 118 -3.93 -11.04 -1.18
C VAL A 118 -2.88 -11.65 -2.10
N GLU A 119 -3.30 -12.25 -3.22
CA GLU A 119 -2.39 -12.93 -4.15
C GLU A 119 -1.38 -11.94 -4.73
N SER A 120 -1.81 -10.71 -5.04
CA SER A 120 -0.91 -9.63 -5.47
C SER A 120 0.19 -9.32 -4.45
N VAL A 121 -0.14 -9.28 -3.16
CA VAL A 121 0.83 -9.02 -2.08
C VAL A 121 1.80 -10.20 -1.95
N PHE A 122 1.30 -11.43 -2.08
CA PHE A 122 2.15 -12.62 -2.11
C PHE A 122 3.12 -12.56 -3.30
N LEU A 123 2.63 -12.30 -4.51
CA LEU A 123 3.45 -12.16 -5.71
C LEU A 123 4.48 -11.04 -5.55
N GLY A 124 4.06 -9.88 -5.05
CA GLY A 124 4.96 -8.75 -4.81
C GLY A 124 6.10 -9.10 -3.86
N CYS A 125 5.81 -9.73 -2.73
CA CYS A 125 6.85 -10.20 -1.81
C CYS A 125 7.76 -11.24 -2.47
N GLN A 126 7.19 -12.23 -3.18
CA GLN A 126 7.94 -13.30 -3.80
C GLN A 126 8.89 -12.79 -4.91
N LYS A 127 8.37 -11.92 -5.80
CA LYS A 127 9.10 -11.42 -6.97
C LYS A 127 10.13 -10.34 -6.61
N ALA A 128 9.86 -9.52 -5.59
CA ALA A 128 10.77 -8.46 -5.17
C ALA A 128 11.96 -8.95 -4.34
N LEU A 129 11.79 -9.96 -3.51
CA LEU A 129 12.82 -10.45 -2.60
C LEU A 129 14.16 -10.76 -3.28
N PRO A 130 14.24 -11.41 -4.47
CA PRO A 130 15.52 -11.66 -5.14
C PRO A 130 16.31 -10.38 -5.40
N LEU A 131 15.66 -9.31 -5.91
CA LEU A 131 16.32 -8.04 -6.20
C LEU A 131 16.62 -7.26 -4.91
N MET A 132 15.75 -7.34 -3.90
CA MET A 132 15.94 -6.66 -2.61
C MET A 132 17.13 -7.21 -1.81
N LYS A 133 17.47 -8.50 -1.96
CA LYS A 133 18.65 -9.08 -1.30
C LYS A 133 19.95 -8.39 -1.70
N ASP A 134 20.03 -7.94 -2.94
CA ASP A 134 21.21 -7.27 -3.48
C ASP A 134 21.25 -5.78 -3.11
N ASN A 135 20.14 -5.25 -2.57
CA ASN A 135 19.95 -3.82 -2.27
C ASN A 135 19.54 -3.59 -0.80
N GLN A 136 20.16 -4.31 0.12
CA GLN A 136 19.91 -4.15 1.56
C GLN A 136 20.54 -2.86 2.11
N PRO A 137 20.01 -2.25 3.18
CA PRO A 137 18.83 -2.70 3.95
C PRO A 137 17.51 -2.48 3.22
N GLY A 138 16.59 -3.47 3.30
CA GLY A 138 15.31 -3.47 2.62
C GLY A 138 14.10 -3.28 3.54
N SER A 139 12.99 -2.76 2.98
CA SER A 139 11.71 -2.64 3.67
C SER A 139 10.54 -3.01 2.74
N ILE A 140 9.71 -3.97 3.18
CA ILE A 140 8.43 -4.31 2.57
C ILE A 140 7.32 -3.73 3.44
N VAL A 141 6.44 -2.94 2.85
CA VAL A 141 5.28 -2.33 3.51
C VAL A 141 4.02 -2.80 2.80
N ASN A 142 3.19 -3.56 3.50
CA ASN A 142 1.94 -4.08 2.95
C ASN A 142 0.75 -3.28 3.50
N ILE A 143 -0.06 -2.71 2.61
CA ILE A 143 -1.24 -1.94 3.02
C ILE A 143 -2.40 -2.90 3.30
N SER A 144 -2.61 -3.16 4.57
CA SER A 144 -3.77 -3.88 5.09
C SER A 144 -4.93 -2.89 5.32
N SER A 145 -5.61 -3.02 6.43
CA SER A 145 -6.69 -2.13 6.89
C SER A 145 -6.99 -2.45 8.35
N ILE A 146 -7.62 -1.51 9.05
CA ILE A 146 -8.29 -1.79 10.31
C ILE A 146 -9.31 -2.94 10.16
N ALA A 147 -9.92 -3.08 8.97
CA ALA A 147 -10.84 -4.17 8.63
C ALA A 147 -10.20 -5.57 8.66
N GLY A 148 -8.86 -5.67 8.71
CA GLY A 148 -8.14 -6.92 8.96
C GLY A 148 -7.98 -7.26 10.45
N LEU A 149 -8.28 -6.32 11.35
CA LEU A 149 -8.14 -6.46 12.81
C LEU A 149 -9.50 -6.50 13.52
N ILE A 150 -10.45 -5.70 13.06
CA ILE A 150 -11.83 -5.67 13.57
C ILE A 150 -12.80 -6.01 12.44
N ALA A 151 -13.81 -6.80 12.74
CA ALA A 151 -14.78 -7.25 11.76
C ALA A 151 -15.90 -6.24 11.54
N SER A 152 -16.50 -6.32 10.35
CA SER A 152 -17.79 -5.71 10.03
C SER A 152 -18.72 -6.78 9.43
N ASP A 153 -19.98 -6.75 9.81
CA ASP A 153 -21.04 -7.62 9.29
C ASP A 153 -21.33 -7.39 7.80
N THR A 154 -20.92 -6.24 7.26
CA THR A 154 -21.25 -5.82 5.88
C THR A 154 -20.16 -6.10 4.85
N MET A 155 -18.96 -6.53 5.27
CA MET A 155 -17.82 -6.69 4.33
C MET A 155 -16.92 -7.91 4.64
N PRO A 156 -17.47 -9.14 4.77
CA PRO A 156 -16.72 -10.32 5.18
C PRO A 156 -15.54 -10.63 4.26
N GLY A 157 -15.70 -10.48 2.94
CA GLY A 157 -14.62 -10.72 1.98
C GLY A 157 -13.47 -9.72 2.10
N TYR A 158 -13.77 -8.45 2.33
CA TYR A 158 -12.74 -7.44 2.57
C TYR A 158 -12.01 -7.68 3.90
N ASN A 159 -12.75 -7.95 4.98
CA ASN A 159 -12.18 -8.29 6.28
C ASN A 159 -11.21 -9.47 6.16
N ALA A 160 -11.65 -10.58 5.57
CA ALA A 160 -10.83 -11.78 5.39
C ALA A 160 -9.57 -11.49 4.55
N SER A 161 -9.70 -10.73 3.44
CA SER A 161 -8.56 -10.40 2.59
C SER A 161 -7.51 -9.55 3.32
N LYS A 162 -7.93 -8.56 4.12
CA LYS A 162 -7.01 -7.68 4.85
C LYS A 162 -6.40 -8.37 6.08
N ALA A 163 -7.10 -9.30 6.71
CA ALA A 163 -6.54 -10.19 7.73
C ALA A 163 -5.46 -11.12 7.14
N ALA A 164 -5.68 -11.66 5.93
CA ALA A 164 -4.69 -12.46 5.23
C ALA A 164 -3.40 -11.66 4.94
N VAL A 165 -3.50 -10.41 4.47
CA VAL A 165 -2.34 -9.53 4.25
C VAL A 165 -1.56 -9.28 5.55
N TRP A 166 -2.26 -9.03 6.65
CA TRP A 166 -1.64 -8.86 7.97
C TRP A 166 -0.81 -10.09 8.37
N MET A 167 -1.39 -11.28 8.30
CA MET A 167 -0.69 -12.51 8.69
C MET A 167 0.43 -12.87 7.71
N LEU A 168 0.23 -12.68 6.40
CA LEU A 168 1.27 -12.87 5.38
C LEU A 168 2.49 -11.98 5.67
N SER A 169 2.28 -10.72 6.07
CA SER A 169 3.37 -9.80 6.40
C SER A 169 4.27 -10.32 7.52
N LYS A 170 3.66 -10.94 8.54
CA LYS A 170 4.40 -11.60 9.65
C LYS A 170 5.21 -12.80 9.15
N SER A 171 4.63 -13.62 8.27
CA SER A 171 5.32 -14.79 7.70
C SER A 171 6.53 -14.38 6.85
N VAL A 172 6.39 -13.32 6.03
CA VAL A 172 7.50 -12.78 5.21
C VAL A 172 8.61 -12.20 6.12
N ALA A 173 8.24 -11.46 7.18
CA ALA A 173 9.17 -10.92 8.15
C ALA A 173 10.02 -12.01 8.82
N LEU A 174 9.36 -13.06 9.31
CA LEU A 174 10.04 -14.18 9.97
C LEU A 174 10.93 -14.97 9.00
N TYR A 175 10.48 -15.13 7.74
CA TYR A 175 11.30 -15.79 6.73
C TYR A 175 12.57 -14.99 6.42
N ALA A 176 12.46 -13.68 6.18
CA ALA A 176 13.63 -12.83 5.92
C ALA A 176 14.62 -12.84 7.08
N ALA A 177 14.13 -12.75 8.33
CA ALA A 177 14.94 -12.83 9.53
C ALA A 177 15.65 -14.20 9.66
N LYS A 178 14.93 -15.31 9.43
CA LYS A 178 15.51 -16.66 9.43
C LYS A 178 16.63 -16.84 8.42
N MET A 179 16.48 -16.19 7.25
CA MET A 179 17.51 -16.23 6.18
C MET A 179 18.69 -15.28 6.43
N GLY A 180 18.68 -14.50 7.51
CA GLY A 180 19.72 -13.53 7.84
C GLY A 180 19.72 -12.31 6.93
N TRP A 181 18.62 -12.02 6.22
CA TRP A 181 18.53 -10.84 5.36
C TRP A 181 18.17 -9.60 6.19
N ASN A 182 18.84 -8.50 5.92
CA ASN A 182 18.46 -7.21 6.49
C ASN A 182 17.28 -6.60 5.69
N ILE A 183 16.16 -7.35 5.64
CA ILE A 183 14.91 -6.97 4.99
C ILE A 183 13.80 -7.09 6.02
N ARG A 184 13.11 -6.00 6.27
CA ARG A 184 11.96 -5.92 7.18
C ARG A 184 10.66 -6.03 6.39
N CYS A 185 9.62 -6.58 7.00
CA CYS A 185 8.28 -6.61 6.43
C CYS A 185 7.27 -6.24 7.50
N ASN A 186 6.48 -5.18 7.26
CA ASN A 186 5.48 -4.68 8.18
C ASN A 186 4.17 -4.39 7.45
N SER A 187 3.06 -4.35 8.18
CA SER A 187 1.74 -3.99 7.66
C SER A 187 1.27 -2.65 8.21
N VAL A 188 0.59 -1.86 7.38
CA VAL A 188 -0.08 -0.61 7.76
C VAL A 188 -1.58 -0.84 7.76
N HIS A 189 -2.27 -0.34 8.78
CA HIS A 189 -3.69 -0.54 9.02
C HIS A 189 -4.44 0.78 9.10
N PRO A 190 -4.75 1.40 7.93
CA PRO A 190 -5.59 2.60 7.89
C PRO A 190 -7.05 2.28 8.24
N THR A 191 -7.76 3.29 8.74
CA THR A 191 -9.23 3.33 8.76
C THR A 191 -9.78 4.10 7.55
N PHE A 192 -10.86 4.85 7.73
CA PHE A 192 -11.43 5.69 6.68
C PHE A 192 -10.47 6.84 6.34
N VAL A 193 -10.05 6.89 5.09
CA VAL A 193 -9.17 7.92 4.52
C VAL A 193 -9.84 8.51 3.30
N ASP A 194 -9.78 9.83 3.12
CA ASP A 194 -10.38 10.54 1.98
C ASP A 194 -9.63 10.20 0.68
N THR A 195 -10.14 9.19 -0.01
CA THR A 195 -9.54 8.62 -1.23
C THR A 195 -10.62 8.24 -2.24
N PRO A 196 -10.29 8.01 -3.51
CA PRO A 196 -11.24 7.55 -4.52
C PRO A 196 -12.00 6.25 -4.18
N ILE A 197 -11.43 5.39 -3.34
CA ILE A 197 -12.15 4.20 -2.82
C ILE A 197 -13.35 4.65 -1.97
N LEU A 198 -13.15 5.64 -1.11
CA LEU A 198 -14.24 6.21 -0.31
C LEU A 198 -15.28 6.92 -1.18
N ASP A 199 -14.85 7.62 -2.23
CA ASP A 199 -15.76 8.24 -3.21
C ASP A 199 -16.64 7.19 -3.92
N GLY A 200 -16.09 6.00 -4.21
CA GLY A 200 -16.86 4.86 -4.72
C GLY A 200 -17.94 4.39 -3.75
N MET A 201 -17.60 4.32 -2.47
CA MET A 201 -18.58 4.00 -1.40
C MET A 201 -19.66 5.09 -1.29
N VAL A 202 -19.29 6.36 -1.31
CA VAL A 202 -20.23 7.50 -1.28
C VAL A 202 -21.21 7.41 -2.45
N ARG A 203 -20.70 7.25 -3.68
CA ARG A 203 -21.54 7.13 -4.89
C ARG A 203 -22.55 5.99 -4.79
N SER A 204 -22.19 4.85 -4.20
CA SER A 204 -23.10 3.72 -4.05
C SER A 204 -24.26 3.98 -3.10
N THR A 205 -24.16 4.98 -2.22
CA THR A 205 -25.23 5.34 -1.27
C THR A 205 -26.24 6.35 -1.82
N GLY A 206 -25.91 7.04 -2.92
CA GLY A 206 -26.70 8.16 -3.46
C GLY A 206 -26.82 9.39 -2.55
N ARG A 207 -25.98 9.48 -1.50
CA ARG A 207 -26.00 10.58 -0.53
C ARG A 207 -24.86 11.57 -0.81
N GLU A 208 -25.01 12.79 -0.28
CA GLU A 208 -23.94 13.81 -0.30
C GLU A 208 -22.68 13.30 0.43
N LYS A 209 -21.51 13.58 -0.17
CA LYS A 209 -20.20 13.16 0.39
C LYS A 209 -20.01 13.67 1.82
N SER A 210 -20.38 14.92 2.10
CA SER A 210 -20.28 15.54 3.42
C SER A 210 -21.01 14.74 4.51
N VAL A 211 -22.23 14.27 4.22
CA VAL A 211 -23.06 13.50 5.15
C VAL A 211 -22.40 12.14 5.47
N ILE A 212 -21.82 11.50 4.46
CA ILE A 212 -21.13 10.22 4.66
C ILE A 212 -19.83 10.44 5.44
N MET A 213 -19.04 11.47 5.10
CA MET A 213 -17.81 11.82 5.81
C MET A 213 -18.06 12.10 7.29
N ASP A 214 -19.11 12.88 7.62
CA ASP A 214 -19.52 13.13 9.00
C ASP A 214 -19.93 11.85 9.75
N LYS A 215 -20.65 10.95 9.08
CA LYS A 215 -21.03 9.66 9.66
C LYS A 215 -19.81 8.79 9.97
N LEU A 216 -18.83 8.75 9.08
CA LEU A 216 -17.58 8.01 9.27
C LEU A 216 -16.71 8.65 10.36
N ALA A 217 -16.59 9.97 10.36
CA ALA A 217 -15.84 10.73 11.36
C ALA A 217 -16.34 10.46 12.80
N ARG A 218 -17.67 10.32 12.99
CA ARG A 218 -18.25 10.02 14.31
C ARG A 218 -17.82 8.67 14.88
N GLN A 219 -17.48 7.69 14.03
CA GLN A 219 -17.00 6.37 14.43
C GLN A 219 -15.54 6.39 14.91
N ILE A 220 -14.77 7.38 14.46
CA ILE A 220 -13.35 7.52 14.78
C ILE A 220 -13.20 8.36 16.06
N PRO A 221 -12.44 7.93 17.08
CA PRO A 221 -12.20 8.73 18.29
C PRO A 221 -11.68 10.14 18.04
N LEU A 222 -10.78 10.33 17.06
CA LEU A 222 -10.29 11.66 16.66
C LEU A 222 -11.32 12.51 15.88
N LYS A 223 -12.56 12.02 15.67
CA LYS A 223 -13.70 12.74 15.09
C LYS A 223 -13.47 13.32 13.71
N ARG A 224 -12.59 12.73 12.93
CA ARG A 224 -12.35 13.06 11.52
C ARG A 224 -11.90 11.85 10.72
N VAL A 225 -12.11 11.90 9.42
CA VAL A 225 -11.52 10.98 8.45
C VAL A 225 -10.03 11.32 8.27
N GLY A 226 -9.19 10.34 8.01
CA GLY A 226 -7.77 10.52 7.76
C GLY A 226 -7.50 11.15 6.39
N ALA A 227 -6.36 11.83 6.26
CA ALA A 227 -5.84 12.30 4.98
C ALA A 227 -4.82 11.30 4.40
N PRO A 228 -4.72 11.16 3.05
CA PRO A 228 -3.75 10.27 2.41
C PRO A 228 -2.32 10.50 2.89
N ARG A 229 -1.93 11.74 3.14
CA ARG A 229 -0.61 12.10 3.65
C ARG A 229 -0.29 11.46 5.00
N GLU A 230 -1.26 11.37 5.91
CA GLU A 230 -1.05 10.80 7.24
C GLU A 230 -0.69 9.30 7.16
N ILE A 231 -1.25 8.59 6.18
CA ILE A 231 -0.89 7.19 5.92
C ILE A 231 0.47 7.10 5.24
N ALA A 232 0.74 8.02 4.31
CA ALA A 232 2.02 8.08 3.61
C ALA A 232 3.20 8.40 4.57
N ASP A 233 2.99 9.22 5.59
CA ASP A 233 3.99 9.51 6.63
C ASP A 233 4.35 8.23 7.43
N GLY A 234 3.38 7.35 7.69
CA GLY A 234 3.62 6.05 8.31
C GLY A 234 4.36 5.06 7.40
N VAL A 235 4.03 5.05 6.10
CA VAL A 235 4.76 4.26 5.10
C VAL A 235 6.20 4.75 4.99
N LEU A 236 6.41 6.06 4.95
CA LEU A 236 7.73 6.69 4.94
C LEU A 236 8.56 6.27 6.16
N PHE A 237 7.98 6.30 7.37
CA PHE A 237 8.64 5.81 8.59
C PHE A 237 9.06 4.35 8.47
N LEU A 238 8.17 3.47 7.98
CA LEU A 238 8.49 2.05 7.80
C LEU A 238 9.52 1.80 6.69
N ALA A 239 9.57 2.65 5.66
CA ALA A 239 10.56 2.58 4.59
C ALA A 239 11.95 3.08 5.03
N SER A 240 11.99 3.98 6.02
CA SER A 240 13.23 4.58 6.53
C SER A 240 13.98 3.68 7.51
N ASP A 241 15.24 4.04 7.81
CA ASP A 241 16.05 3.34 8.80
C ASP A 241 15.66 3.67 10.25
N GLU A 242 14.76 4.65 10.46
CA GLU A 242 14.17 4.96 11.77
C GLU A 242 13.41 3.77 12.36
N SER A 243 12.84 2.90 11.52
CA SER A 243 12.14 1.68 11.90
C SER A 243 13.01 0.41 11.81
N SER A 244 14.34 0.55 11.91
CA SER A 244 15.31 -0.55 11.72
C SER A 244 15.10 -1.75 12.66
N PHE A 245 14.46 -1.56 13.81
CA PHE A 245 14.14 -2.65 14.74
C PHE A 245 12.67 -3.10 14.69
N MET A 246 11.94 -2.77 13.60
CA MET A 246 10.55 -3.15 13.39
C MET A 246 10.41 -4.14 12.22
N THR A 247 10.03 -5.39 12.51
CA THR A 247 9.65 -6.37 11.50
C THR A 247 8.51 -7.24 12.03
N GLY A 248 7.56 -7.63 11.16
CA GLY A 248 6.34 -8.35 11.55
C GLY A 248 5.34 -7.51 12.34
N ALA A 249 5.55 -6.20 12.43
CA ALA A 249 4.68 -5.30 13.17
C ALA A 249 3.46 -4.85 12.35
N GLU A 250 2.43 -4.43 13.08
CA GLU A 250 1.24 -3.77 12.56
C GLU A 250 1.25 -2.29 12.98
N LEU A 251 1.35 -1.39 12.02
CA LEU A 251 1.26 0.05 12.27
C LEU A 251 -0.19 0.51 12.02
N LYS A 252 -0.90 0.80 13.10
CA LYS A 252 -2.27 1.29 13.04
C LYS A 252 -2.27 2.80 12.87
N LEU A 253 -2.92 3.28 11.79
CA LEU A 253 -3.11 4.69 11.48
C LEU A 253 -4.61 4.93 11.31
N ASP A 254 -5.35 4.86 12.41
CA ASP A 254 -6.78 4.63 12.44
C ASP A 254 -7.57 5.61 13.32
N GLY A 255 -6.92 6.66 13.82
CA GLY A 255 -7.56 7.65 14.69
C GLY A 255 -8.10 7.10 16.00
N GLY A 256 -7.65 5.89 16.40
CA GLY A 256 -7.99 5.23 17.67
C GLY A 256 -9.18 4.25 17.57
N ILE A 257 -9.73 3.98 16.39
CA ILE A 257 -10.93 3.14 16.25
C ILE A 257 -10.69 1.69 16.74
N SER A 258 -9.48 1.16 16.60
CA SER A 258 -9.15 -0.19 17.08
C SER A 258 -8.78 -0.28 18.58
N ALA A 259 -8.80 0.85 19.28
CA ALA A 259 -8.57 0.89 20.74
C ALA A 259 -9.87 0.85 21.54
N LEU A 260 -11.04 0.82 20.86
CA LEU A 260 -12.38 0.77 21.46
C LEU A 260 -12.74 -0.67 21.83
#